data_5e88b3457640dbb5d9dd633bea519718
#
_entry.id   5e88b3457640dbb5d9dd633bea519718
#
_cell.length_a   1.000
_cell.length_b   1.000
_cell.length_c   1.000
_cell.angle_alpha   90.00
_cell.angle_beta   90.00
_cell.angle_gamma   90.00
#
_symmetry.space_group_name_H-M   'P 1'
#
loop_
_entity.id
_entity.type
_entity.pdbx_description
1 polymer ?
#
loop_
_entity_poly.entity_id
_entity_poly.type
_entity_poly.pdbx_seq_one_letter_code
_entity_poly.pdbx_strand_id
1 'polypeptide(L)'
;AGAHLYNKDKRLVKENRERVYSLFPVLKARENQIAGTISGGERTMLAIGRSLMAQAKLLLIDEPSVGLAPKVKEDLFDRIKDVHGMGITILMTEQDMGFAFDLAKRHYVLSQGQVMAEGSPDDLLADEVVRKSYLGM
;
A
#
# COMPACT_ATOMS: atom_id res chain seq x y z
N ALA A 1 -12.76 9.03 12.46
CA ALA A 1 -12.37 9.13 13.89
C ALA A 1 -10.88 9.49 14.03
N GLY A 2 -9.93 8.84 13.32
CA GLY A 2 -8.48 9.06 13.49
C GLY A 2 -7.99 10.50 13.20
N ALA A 3 -8.57 11.17 12.19
CA ALA A 3 -8.15 12.52 11.81
C ALA A 3 -8.29 13.56 12.94
N HIS A 4 -9.31 13.44 13.79
CA HIS A 4 -9.54 14.39 14.89
C HIS A 4 -8.56 14.27 16.05
N LEU A 5 -7.81 13.15 16.13
CA LEU A 5 -6.75 12.97 17.12
C LEU A 5 -5.48 13.76 16.75
N TYR A 6 -5.22 13.93 15.46
CA TYR A 6 -3.99 14.55 14.95
C TYR A 6 -4.19 15.97 14.43
N ASN A 7 -5.44 16.35 14.12
CA ASN A 7 -5.70 17.67 13.55
C ASN A 7 -7.01 18.26 14.11
N LYS A 8 -6.90 19.40 14.79
CA LYS A 8 -8.04 20.15 15.34
C LYS A 8 -8.65 21.12 14.31
N ASP A 9 -7.95 21.39 13.20
CA ASP A 9 -8.45 22.25 12.14
C ASP A 9 -9.48 21.51 11.27
N LYS A 10 -10.75 21.90 11.42
CA LYS A 10 -11.86 21.31 10.67
C LYS A 10 -11.75 21.49 9.16
N ARG A 11 -11.14 22.60 8.70
CA ARG A 11 -10.93 22.86 7.29
C ARG A 11 -9.95 21.85 6.70
N LEU A 12 -8.81 21.65 7.34
CA LEU A 12 -7.78 20.70 6.91
C LEU A 12 -8.28 19.25 6.96
N VAL A 13 -9.09 18.91 7.99
CA VAL A 13 -9.74 17.58 8.05
C VAL A 13 -10.68 17.36 6.84
N LYS A 14 -11.44 18.40 6.45
CA LYS A 14 -12.33 18.32 5.29
C LYS A 14 -11.51 18.15 3.98
N GLU A 15 -10.49 18.96 3.79
CA GLU A 15 -9.60 18.90 2.62
C GLU A 15 -8.93 17.51 2.49
N ASN A 16 -8.38 16.97 3.57
CA ASN A 16 -7.78 15.65 3.58
C ASN A 16 -8.81 14.54 3.29
N ARG A 17 -10.03 14.67 3.80
CA ARG A 17 -11.09 13.70 3.52
C ARG A 17 -11.47 13.71 2.03
N GLU A 18 -11.63 14.86 1.41
CA GLU A 18 -11.93 14.96 -0.03
C GLU A 18 -10.79 14.37 -0.86
N ARG A 19 -9.54 14.58 -0.46
CA ARG A 19 -8.37 13.96 -1.09
C ARG A 19 -8.40 12.44 -0.98
N VAL A 20 -8.69 11.89 0.20
CA VAL A 20 -8.85 10.43 0.41
C VAL A 20 -9.98 9.87 -0.44
N TYR A 21 -11.11 10.57 -0.55
CA TYR A 21 -12.23 10.13 -1.38
C TYR A 21 -11.94 10.21 -2.88
N SER A 22 -11.09 11.13 -3.32
CA SER A 22 -10.61 11.17 -4.71
C SER A 22 -9.71 9.99 -5.03
N LEU A 23 -8.82 9.60 -4.09
CA LEU A 23 -7.94 8.43 -4.24
C LEU A 23 -8.72 7.11 -4.17
N PHE A 24 -9.70 7.03 -3.28
CA PHE A 24 -10.50 5.84 -3.02
C PHE A 24 -11.98 6.12 -3.15
N PRO A 25 -12.53 6.25 -4.40
CA PRO A 25 -13.95 6.58 -4.60
C PRO A 25 -14.92 5.61 -3.94
N VAL A 26 -14.52 4.33 -3.81
CA VAL A 26 -15.30 3.30 -3.13
C VAL A 26 -15.56 3.65 -1.66
N LEU A 27 -14.62 4.32 -0.98
CA LEU A 27 -14.81 4.75 0.40
C LEU A 27 -15.85 5.86 0.52
N LYS A 28 -15.94 6.75 -0.48
CA LYS A 28 -17.01 7.75 -0.53
C LYS A 28 -18.36 7.11 -0.76
N ALA A 29 -18.46 6.19 -1.71
CA ALA A 29 -19.71 5.47 -2.00
C ALA A 29 -20.23 4.68 -0.78
N ARG A 30 -19.34 4.30 0.15
CA ARG A 30 -19.64 3.51 1.34
C ARG A 30 -19.48 4.29 2.65
N GLU A 31 -19.51 5.64 2.61
CA GLU A 31 -19.20 6.48 3.79
C GLU A 31 -20.09 6.22 5.01
N ASN A 32 -21.32 5.74 4.79
CA ASN A 32 -22.28 5.40 5.85
C ASN A 32 -22.28 3.90 6.22
N GLN A 33 -21.44 3.08 5.56
CA GLN A 33 -21.38 1.64 5.82
C GLN A 33 -20.47 1.33 7.02
N ILE A 34 -20.86 0.35 7.82
CA ILE A 34 -20.04 -0.13 8.95
C ILE A 34 -18.76 -0.76 8.39
N ALA A 35 -17.59 -0.30 8.84
CA ALA A 35 -16.29 -0.74 8.32
C ALA A 35 -16.04 -2.27 8.45
N GLY A 36 -16.68 -2.93 9.40
CA GLY A 36 -16.60 -4.39 9.55
C GLY A 36 -17.30 -5.19 8.44
N THR A 37 -18.17 -4.54 7.65
CA THR A 37 -18.97 -5.21 6.62
C THR A 37 -18.45 -5.00 5.19
N ILE A 38 -17.38 -4.23 5.01
CA ILE A 38 -16.74 -4.00 3.70
C ILE A 38 -15.78 -5.15 3.34
N SER A 39 -15.44 -5.29 2.06
CA SER A 39 -14.53 -6.32 1.57
C SER A 39 -13.09 -6.17 2.10
N GLY A 40 -12.25 -7.20 1.94
CA GLY A 40 -10.84 -7.16 2.33
C GLY A 40 -10.08 -6.01 1.69
N GLY A 41 -10.17 -5.86 0.36
CA GLY A 41 -9.51 -4.77 -0.36
C GLY A 41 -10.01 -3.38 0.05
N GLU A 42 -11.32 -3.22 0.27
CA GLU A 42 -11.89 -1.97 0.77
C GLU A 42 -11.39 -1.65 2.19
N ARG A 43 -11.16 -2.66 3.03
CA ARG A 43 -10.55 -2.47 4.37
C ARG A 43 -9.10 -2.00 4.26
N THR A 44 -8.33 -2.56 3.34
CA THR A 44 -6.95 -2.10 3.08
C THR A 44 -6.94 -0.65 2.60
N MET A 45 -7.79 -0.30 1.62
CA MET A 45 -7.95 1.08 1.15
C MET A 45 -8.39 2.03 2.29
N LEU A 46 -9.28 1.58 3.17
CA LEU A 46 -9.71 2.36 4.33
C LEU A 46 -8.56 2.58 5.33
N ALA A 47 -7.71 1.57 5.56
CA ALA A 47 -6.55 1.69 6.44
C ALA A 47 -5.53 2.70 5.90
N ILE A 48 -5.22 2.63 4.59
CA ILE A 48 -4.36 3.62 3.91
C ILE A 48 -5.00 5.01 3.99
N GLY A 49 -6.27 5.15 3.65
CA GLY A 49 -7.00 6.42 3.72
C GLY A 49 -6.98 7.05 5.12
N ARG A 50 -7.11 6.24 6.18
CA ARG A 50 -6.99 6.71 7.57
C ARG A 50 -5.60 7.24 7.89
N SER A 51 -4.55 6.60 7.38
CA SER A 51 -3.17 7.05 7.55
C SER A 51 -2.93 8.38 6.84
N LEU A 52 -3.48 8.54 5.64
CA LEU A 52 -3.43 9.81 4.90
C LEU A 52 -4.15 10.96 5.64
N MET A 53 -5.24 10.67 6.33
CA MET A 53 -5.93 11.66 7.18
C MET A 53 -5.04 12.20 8.30
N ALA A 54 -4.04 11.43 8.74
CA ALA A 54 -3.05 11.84 9.75
C ALA A 54 -1.85 12.61 9.15
N GLN A 55 -1.85 12.88 7.84
CA GLN A 55 -0.76 13.55 7.12
C GLN A 55 0.59 12.82 7.29
N ALA A 56 0.56 11.50 7.24
CA ALA A 56 1.76 10.68 7.33
C ALA A 56 2.72 11.00 6.18
N LYS A 57 4.01 11.13 6.49
CA LYS A 57 5.09 11.28 5.50
C LYS A 57 5.69 9.93 5.11
N LEU A 58 5.49 8.93 5.93
CA LEU A 58 5.91 7.55 5.74
C LEU A 58 4.73 6.63 6.04
N LEU A 59 4.45 5.72 5.12
CA LEU A 59 3.51 4.63 5.32
C LEU A 59 4.26 3.31 5.40
N LEU A 60 3.91 2.50 6.40
CA LEU A 60 4.32 1.12 6.53
C LEU A 60 3.13 0.25 6.17
N ILE A 61 3.26 -0.57 5.13
CA ILE A 61 2.17 -1.40 4.60
C ILE A 61 2.65 -2.85 4.60
N ASP A 62 1.93 -3.69 5.31
CA ASP A 62 2.27 -5.11 5.45
C ASP A 62 1.30 -5.96 4.63
N GLU A 63 1.85 -6.67 3.64
CA GLU A 63 1.18 -7.63 2.76
C GLU A 63 -0.23 -7.19 2.28
N PRO A 64 -0.37 -6.00 1.65
CA PRO A 64 -1.69 -5.42 1.37
C PRO A 64 -2.53 -6.23 0.39
N SER A 65 -1.92 -7.09 -0.42
CA SER A 65 -2.59 -7.84 -1.47
C SER A 65 -3.05 -9.24 -1.06
N VAL A 66 -2.65 -9.72 0.12
CA VAL A 66 -2.98 -11.08 0.56
C VAL A 66 -4.49 -11.31 0.63
N GLY A 67 -4.94 -12.40 -0.01
CA GLY A 67 -6.35 -12.79 -0.04
C GLY A 67 -7.25 -11.94 -0.95
N LEU A 68 -6.70 -11.05 -1.76
CA LEU A 68 -7.46 -10.25 -2.71
C LEU A 68 -7.57 -10.92 -4.08
N ALA A 69 -8.71 -10.72 -4.74
CA ALA A 69 -8.88 -11.11 -6.14
C ALA A 69 -7.94 -10.29 -7.06
N PRO A 70 -7.47 -10.84 -8.20
CA PRO A 70 -6.47 -10.19 -9.07
C PRO A 70 -6.82 -8.73 -9.44
N LYS A 71 -8.03 -8.50 -9.91
CA LYS A 71 -8.49 -7.13 -10.29
C LYS A 71 -8.48 -6.14 -9.10
N VAL A 72 -8.74 -6.63 -7.90
CA VAL A 72 -8.72 -5.79 -6.68
C VAL A 72 -7.28 -5.47 -6.29
N LYS A 73 -6.34 -6.41 -6.50
CA LYS A 73 -4.91 -6.17 -6.32
C LYS A 73 -4.42 -5.07 -7.25
N GLU A 74 -4.71 -5.18 -8.55
CA GLU A 74 -4.32 -4.17 -9.55
C GLU A 74 -4.81 -2.77 -9.15
N ASP A 75 -6.11 -2.62 -8.83
CA ASP A 75 -6.67 -1.33 -8.39
C ASP A 75 -5.99 -0.82 -7.10
N LEU A 76 -5.73 -1.69 -6.14
CA LEU A 76 -5.05 -1.32 -4.90
C LEU A 76 -3.63 -0.81 -5.17
N PHE A 77 -2.85 -1.50 -6.02
CA PHE A 77 -1.49 -1.11 -6.34
C PHE A 77 -1.43 0.19 -7.14
N ASP A 78 -2.37 0.44 -8.04
CA ASP A 78 -2.50 1.72 -8.73
C ASP A 78 -2.76 2.85 -7.72
N ARG A 79 -3.63 2.63 -6.71
CA ARG A 79 -3.84 3.61 -5.64
C ARG A 79 -2.59 3.83 -4.77
N ILE A 80 -1.80 2.79 -4.52
CA ILE A 80 -0.52 2.92 -3.79
C ILE A 80 0.48 3.76 -4.60
N LYS A 81 0.53 3.59 -5.94
CA LYS A 81 1.33 4.46 -6.83
C LYS A 81 0.86 5.92 -6.75
N ASP A 82 -0.45 6.16 -6.79
CA ASP A 82 -1.03 7.50 -6.65
C ASP A 82 -0.62 8.15 -5.32
N VAL A 83 -0.69 7.39 -4.21
CA VAL A 83 -0.27 7.85 -2.87
C VAL A 83 1.22 8.19 -2.85
N HIS A 84 2.08 7.36 -3.45
CA HIS A 84 3.51 7.65 -3.57
C HIS A 84 3.76 8.91 -4.41
N GLY A 85 3.02 9.09 -5.50
CA GLY A 85 3.08 10.28 -6.36
C GLY A 85 2.76 11.59 -5.63
N MET A 86 2.09 11.53 -4.48
CA MET A 86 1.86 12.69 -3.59
C MET A 86 3.07 13.05 -2.72
N GLY A 87 4.22 12.39 -2.88
CA GLY A 87 5.44 12.63 -2.11
C GLY A 87 5.49 11.88 -0.78
N ILE A 88 4.66 10.86 -0.59
CA ILE A 88 4.67 10.03 0.62
C ILE A 88 5.65 8.87 0.41
N THR A 89 6.56 8.69 1.35
CA THR A 89 7.45 7.53 1.36
C THR A 89 6.68 6.28 1.79
N ILE A 90 6.88 5.18 1.07
CA ILE A 90 6.21 3.91 1.37
C ILE A 90 7.27 2.83 1.60
N LEU A 91 7.19 2.14 2.72
CA LEU A 91 7.87 0.88 2.97
C LEU A 91 6.80 -0.22 3.04
N MET A 92 6.93 -1.24 2.18
CA MET A 92 5.91 -2.27 2.04
C MET A 92 6.54 -3.66 2.04
N THR A 93 5.88 -4.62 2.69
CA THR A 93 6.14 -6.03 2.47
C THR A 93 5.14 -6.56 1.44
N GLU A 94 5.58 -7.47 0.56
CA GLU A 94 4.73 -8.11 -0.42
C GLU A 94 5.29 -9.48 -0.79
N GLN A 95 4.41 -10.47 -0.98
CA GLN A 95 4.78 -11.81 -1.43
C GLN A 95 4.75 -11.94 -2.95
N ASP A 96 3.92 -11.14 -3.61
CA ASP A 96 3.79 -11.11 -5.06
C ASP A 96 4.91 -10.25 -5.67
N MET A 97 5.97 -10.92 -6.13
CA MET A 97 7.15 -10.23 -6.67
C MET A 97 6.85 -9.40 -7.92
N GLY A 98 5.89 -9.82 -8.74
CA GLY A 98 5.49 -9.05 -9.92
C GLY A 98 5.01 -7.67 -9.53
N PHE A 99 4.06 -7.59 -8.61
CA PHE A 99 3.58 -6.31 -8.09
C PHE A 99 4.65 -5.53 -7.32
N ALA A 100 5.48 -6.22 -6.52
CA ALA A 100 6.55 -5.56 -5.78
C ALA A 100 7.52 -4.85 -6.74
N PHE A 101 7.98 -5.54 -7.80
CA PHE A 101 8.92 -5.00 -8.77
C PHE A 101 8.35 -3.84 -9.60
N ASP A 102 7.04 -3.85 -9.89
CA ASP A 102 6.36 -2.76 -10.59
C ASP A 102 6.18 -1.49 -9.75
N LEU A 103 6.20 -1.63 -8.41
CA LEU A 103 5.93 -0.52 -7.50
C LEU A 103 7.18 0.22 -7.04
N ALA A 104 8.24 -0.49 -6.73
CA ALA A 104 9.39 0.08 -6.05
C ALA A 104 10.66 0.01 -6.90
N LYS A 105 11.60 0.91 -6.61
CA LYS A 105 12.92 0.94 -7.27
C LYS A 105 13.98 0.18 -6.47
N ARG A 106 13.73 -0.05 -5.18
CA ARG A 106 14.66 -0.73 -4.27
C ARG A 106 13.93 -1.79 -3.48
N HIS A 107 14.49 -2.97 -3.44
CA HIS A 107 13.91 -4.15 -2.83
C HIS A 107 14.89 -4.82 -1.88
N TYR A 108 14.33 -5.47 -0.88
CA TYR A 108 15.02 -6.34 0.05
C TYR A 108 14.34 -7.70 0.03
N VAL A 109 15.10 -8.75 -0.30
CA VAL A 109 14.60 -10.13 -0.23
C VAL A 109 14.88 -10.66 1.17
N LEU A 110 13.80 -10.99 1.90
CA LEU A 110 13.91 -11.50 3.26
C LEU A 110 13.64 -13.00 3.30
N SER A 111 14.46 -13.74 4.02
CA SER A 111 14.24 -15.14 4.34
C SER A 111 14.73 -15.44 5.75
N GLN A 112 13.95 -16.18 6.52
CA GLN A 112 14.28 -16.60 7.88
C GLN A 112 14.75 -15.44 8.79
N GLY A 113 14.14 -14.25 8.62
CA GLY A 113 14.50 -13.05 9.40
C GLY A 113 15.79 -12.36 8.97
N GLN A 114 16.39 -12.74 7.84
CA GLN A 114 17.60 -12.13 7.30
C GLN A 114 17.37 -11.53 5.91
N VAL A 115 18.10 -10.45 5.59
CA VAL A 115 18.15 -9.89 4.24
C VAL A 115 19.11 -10.75 3.43
N MET A 116 18.58 -11.46 2.44
CA MET A 116 19.34 -12.35 1.55
C MET A 116 19.89 -11.63 0.33
N ALA A 117 19.17 -10.64 -0.17
CA ALA A 117 19.58 -9.82 -1.31
C ALA A 117 18.93 -8.43 -1.22
N GLU A 118 19.57 -7.45 -1.84
CA GLU A 118 19.10 -6.08 -1.94
C GLU A 118 19.46 -5.53 -3.33
N GLY A 119 18.56 -4.78 -3.96
CA GLY A 119 18.83 -4.16 -5.26
C GLY A 119 17.60 -3.63 -5.96
N SER A 120 17.82 -3.21 -7.22
CA SER A 120 16.73 -2.94 -8.17
C SER A 120 16.07 -4.25 -8.63
N PRO A 121 14.90 -4.21 -9.28
CA PRO A 121 14.32 -5.40 -9.93
C PRO A 121 15.32 -6.12 -10.84
N ASP A 122 16.07 -5.39 -11.66
CA ASP A 122 17.04 -5.97 -12.60
C ASP A 122 18.20 -6.67 -11.88
N ASP A 123 18.71 -6.07 -10.79
CA ASP A 123 19.76 -6.68 -9.98
C ASP A 123 19.28 -7.99 -9.36
N LEU A 124 18.07 -8.01 -8.82
CA LEU A 124 17.50 -9.20 -8.18
C LEU A 124 17.13 -10.30 -9.18
N LEU A 125 16.69 -9.93 -10.38
CA LEU A 125 16.44 -10.90 -11.46
C LEU A 125 17.73 -11.50 -12.02
N ALA A 126 18.88 -10.81 -11.91
CA ALA A 126 20.19 -11.33 -12.29
C ALA A 126 20.80 -12.24 -11.20
N ASP A 127 20.35 -12.13 -9.96
CA ASP A 127 20.84 -12.92 -8.83
C ASP A 127 20.35 -14.38 -8.91
N GLU A 128 21.30 -15.33 -9.00
CA GLU A 128 21.00 -16.77 -9.13
C GLU A 128 20.28 -17.35 -7.89
N VAL A 129 20.60 -16.85 -6.70
CA VAL A 129 19.98 -17.30 -5.44
C VAL A 129 18.53 -16.85 -5.39
N VAL A 130 18.27 -15.61 -5.78
CA VAL A 130 16.90 -15.07 -5.83
C VAL A 130 16.09 -15.84 -6.88
N ARG A 131 16.62 -16.03 -8.08
CA ARG A 131 15.93 -16.75 -9.14
C ARG A 131 15.55 -18.18 -8.75
N LYS A 132 16.50 -18.94 -8.20
CA LYS A 132 16.27 -20.34 -7.81
C LYS A 132 15.32 -20.47 -6.59
N SER A 133 15.45 -19.58 -5.62
CA SER A 133 14.73 -19.71 -4.37
C SER A 133 13.33 -19.09 -4.37
N TYR A 134 13.10 -18.06 -5.20
CA TYR A 134 11.88 -17.25 -5.15
C TYR A 134 11.13 -17.15 -6.46
N LEU A 135 11.79 -17.30 -7.61
CA LEU A 135 11.15 -17.21 -8.92
C LEU A 135 10.86 -18.59 -9.54
N GLY A 136 11.37 -19.66 -8.93
CA GLY A 136 11.16 -21.04 -9.43
C GLY A 136 11.79 -21.29 -10.82
N MET A 137 12.78 -20.51 -11.21
CA MET A 137 13.48 -20.56 -12.50
C MET A 137 14.88 -21.13 -12.35
#